data_2cf7076c68ac39f6d8d0c7c3d5c60ca0
#
_entry.id   2cf7076c68ac39f6d8d0c7c3d5c60ca0
#
_cell.length_a   1.000
_cell.length_b   1.000
_cell.length_c   1.000
_cell.angle_alpha   90.00
_cell.angle_beta   90.00
_cell.angle_gamma   90.00
#
_symmetry.space_group_name_H-M   'P 1'
#
loop_
_entity.id
_entity.type
_entity.pdbx_description
1 polymer ?
#
loop_
_entity_poly.entity_id
_entity_poly.type
_entity_poly.pdbx_seq_one_letter_code
_entity_poly.pdbx_strand_id
1 'polypeptide(L)'
;MLRRIIAACIITCLICCGVSAAASLCFRTELEYRSRSAQVAARALHDLAAARVEELCTKQLEACGAPPSDEELASVFSGTYTLFDTSGNVICLGGITDLSSVQADASAENNAEASDSRESQISSDDFLYSLLPDGFDPADAQSGPLLYSSGDYITVISRTPYAVLLTCCYCALALRADSFARYTLLITLLAFLLCAAASTAVILPHALSQRRLAAAMNTAAQGDYAVRVSRGPLCEQFNTMMQAINDNVIQTRRAAQAQKDFVANFSHELKTPLTAIIGYADLMRSAELDGEDSFTAASYIFSEGKRLESLSLKLMDMIVLEKQEFPLRPLPAGKLLQHIAITVRPMLSTAELTLEFHAAAARVEGERDLLTTLVMNLLDNARKASENGGKIILRGVVEGDRYRISIQDFGRGIPPEELSRITEAFYMVDKSRARAQHGAGLGLALAQRIAVLHGSGLEFQSVLGQGTTVSFTLKRIPKQKELQNEETV
;
A
#
# COMPACT_ATOMS: atom_id res chain seq x y z
N MET A 1 8.88 1.14 6.07
CA MET A 1 7.75 1.05 7.00
C MET A 1 8.13 0.39 8.32
N LEU A 2 8.74 -0.79 8.34
CA LEU A 2 9.21 -1.48 9.55
C LEU A 2 10.09 -0.60 10.45
N ARG A 3 11.03 0.16 9.89
CA ARG A 3 11.86 1.13 10.63
C ARG A 3 11.04 2.21 11.35
N ARG A 4 9.93 2.68 10.78
CA ARG A 4 9.04 3.66 11.42
C ARG A 4 8.24 3.04 12.56
N ILE A 5 7.81 1.79 12.43
CA ILE A 5 7.11 1.05 13.49
C ILE A 5 8.06 0.78 14.64
N ILE A 6 9.25 0.26 14.36
CA ILE A 6 10.30 0.05 15.38
C ILE A 6 10.66 1.36 16.06
N ALA A 7 10.84 2.45 15.33
CA ALA A 7 11.11 3.77 15.89
C ALA A 7 9.96 4.26 16.78
N ALA A 8 8.71 4.08 16.39
CA ALA A 8 7.56 4.43 17.19
C ALA A 8 7.50 3.63 18.51
N CYS A 9 7.76 2.30 18.45
CA CYS A 9 7.82 1.45 19.63
C CYS A 9 8.97 1.88 20.57
N ILE A 10 10.15 2.17 20.04
CA ILE A 10 11.29 2.66 20.82
C ILE A 10 10.96 4.01 21.47
N ILE A 11 10.38 4.94 20.73
CA ILE A 11 9.99 6.27 21.26
C ILE A 11 8.96 6.11 22.37
N THR A 12 7.95 5.23 22.20
CA THR A 12 6.94 4.99 23.24
C THR A 12 7.55 4.36 24.49
N CYS A 13 8.47 3.39 24.34
CA CYS A 13 9.21 2.84 25.46
C CYS A 13 10.06 3.90 26.17
N LEU A 14 10.77 4.76 25.44
CA LEU A 14 11.57 5.84 26.01
C LEU A 14 10.71 6.85 26.76
N ILE A 15 9.54 7.21 26.25
CA ILE A 15 8.59 8.09 26.93
C ILE A 15 8.09 7.45 28.23
N CYS A 16 7.72 6.15 28.22
CA CYS A 16 7.28 5.45 29.42
C CYS A 16 8.38 5.34 30.47
N CYS A 17 9.61 5.04 30.05
CA CYS A 17 10.79 5.06 30.96
C CYS A 17 11.04 6.45 31.51
N GLY A 18 10.94 7.50 30.69
CA GLY A 18 11.09 8.89 31.10
C GLY A 18 10.04 9.33 32.12
N VAL A 19 8.78 9.00 31.91
CA VAL A 19 7.67 9.28 32.83
C VAL A 19 7.87 8.54 34.17
N SER A 20 8.28 7.27 34.13
CA SER A 20 8.57 6.48 35.33
C SER A 20 9.76 7.04 36.10
N ALA A 21 10.84 7.44 35.42
CA ALA A 21 11.99 8.06 36.03
C ALA A 21 11.66 9.44 36.65
N ALA A 22 10.87 10.26 35.96
CA ALA A 22 10.41 11.55 36.46
C ALA A 22 9.50 11.40 37.69
N ALA A 23 8.57 10.43 37.67
CA ALA A 23 7.73 10.12 38.82
C ALA A 23 8.56 9.68 40.03
N SER A 24 9.56 8.82 39.83
CA SER A 24 10.50 8.40 40.90
C SER A 24 11.32 9.56 41.44
N LEU A 25 11.78 10.47 40.60
CA LEU A 25 12.53 11.64 40.98
C LEU A 25 11.67 12.62 41.81
N CYS A 26 10.46 12.92 41.32
CA CYS A 26 9.50 13.76 42.03
C CYS A 26 9.16 13.20 43.41
N PHE A 27 9.01 11.88 43.49
CA PHE A 27 8.77 11.24 44.79
C PHE A 27 9.95 11.36 45.73
N ARG A 28 11.18 11.12 45.28
CA ARG A 28 12.38 11.31 46.11
C ARG A 28 12.49 12.74 46.62
N THR A 29 12.28 13.72 45.79
CA THR A 29 12.31 15.13 46.15
C THR A 29 11.22 15.48 47.15
N GLU A 30 10.00 14.96 46.98
CA GLU A 30 8.90 15.16 47.94
C GLU A 30 9.19 14.49 49.28
N LEU A 31 9.74 13.27 49.26
CA LEU A 31 10.13 12.56 50.50
C LEU A 31 11.23 13.30 51.25
N GLU A 32 12.26 13.76 50.54
CA GLU A 32 13.34 14.57 51.13
C GLU A 32 12.81 15.90 51.68
N TYR A 33 11.90 16.57 50.96
CA TYR A 33 11.30 17.80 51.44
C TYR A 33 10.48 17.58 52.70
N ARG A 34 9.65 16.54 52.77
CA ARG A 34 8.86 16.19 53.96
C ARG A 34 9.74 15.78 55.14
N SER A 35 10.78 14.99 54.88
CA SER A 35 11.75 14.62 55.91
C SER A 35 12.42 15.85 56.49
N ARG A 36 12.93 16.77 55.65
CA ARG A 36 13.54 18.04 56.12
C ARG A 36 12.54 18.92 56.87
N SER A 37 11.30 19.00 56.36
CA SER A 37 10.25 19.80 57.02
C SER A 37 9.90 19.23 58.41
N ALA A 38 9.81 17.90 58.50
CA ALA A 38 9.56 17.22 59.79
C ALA A 38 10.71 17.41 60.78
N GLN A 39 11.97 17.33 60.30
CA GLN A 39 13.15 17.61 61.13
C GLN A 39 13.19 19.05 61.66
N VAL A 40 12.82 20.02 60.78
CA VAL A 40 12.76 21.43 61.19
C VAL A 40 11.67 21.66 62.26
N ALA A 41 10.49 21.03 62.04
CA ALA A 41 9.39 21.14 63.00
C ALA A 41 9.73 20.47 64.35
N ALA A 42 10.32 19.25 64.27
CA ALA A 42 10.77 18.56 65.51
C ALA A 42 11.81 19.37 66.31
N ARG A 43 12.78 19.99 65.58
CA ARG A 43 13.77 20.86 66.22
C ARG A 43 13.12 22.09 66.83
N ALA A 44 12.19 22.75 66.12
CA ALA A 44 11.50 23.92 66.64
C ALA A 44 10.69 23.62 67.89
N LEU A 45 10.00 22.47 67.91
CA LEU A 45 9.29 22.00 69.13
C LEU A 45 10.22 21.69 70.26
N HIS A 46 11.38 21.09 70.02
CA HIS A 46 12.38 20.78 70.97
C HIS A 46 12.99 22.06 71.60
N ASP A 47 13.39 23.03 70.75
CA ASP A 47 13.95 24.29 71.17
C ASP A 47 12.96 25.08 72.07
N LEU A 48 11.66 25.04 71.70
CA LEU A 48 10.58 25.63 72.51
C LEU A 48 10.45 24.92 73.87
N ALA A 49 10.50 23.61 73.86
CA ALA A 49 10.44 22.81 75.08
C ALA A 49 11.64 23.04 75.99
N ALA A 50 12.84 23.04 75.38
CA ALA A 50 14.07 23.30 76.11
C ALA A 50 14.10 24.72 76.79
N ALA A 51 13.68 25.75 76.05
CA ALA A 51 13.58 27.11 76.58
C ALA A 51 12.57 27.20 77.75
N ARG A 52 11.45 26.44 77.63
CA ARG A 52 10.43 26.44 78.68
C ARG A 52 10.89 25.71 79.94
N VAL A 53 11.61 24.61 79.82
CA VAL A 53 12.24 23.88 80.91
C VAL A 53 13.23 24.81 81.61
N GLU A 54 14.09 25.51 80.89
CA GLU A 54 15.07 26.43 81.43
C GLU A 54 14.41 27.59 82.16
N GLU A 55 13.35 28.20 81.61
CA GLU A 55 12.56 29.26 82.23
C GLU A 55 11.94 28.80 83.53
N LEU A 56 11.35 27.62 83.61
CA LEU A 56 10.74 27.08 84.80
C LEU A 56 11.77 26.76 85.90
N CYS A 57 12.86 26.07 85.50
CA CYS A 57 13.93 25.74 86.43
C CYS A 57 14.54 26.98 87.00
N THR A 58 14.77 28.05 86.26
CA THR A 58 15.32 29.30 86.69
C THR A 58 14.38 30.02 87.67
N LYS A 59 13.07 30.12 87.33
CA LYS A 59 12.06 30.74 88.16
C LYS A 59 11.91 30.05 89.51
N GLN A 60 11.93 28.72 89.53
CA GLN A 60 11.72 27.95 90.73
C GLN A 60 12.94 27.90 91.62
N LEU A 61 14.14 27.87 91.02
CA LEU A 61 15.40 27.98 91.74
C LEU A 61 15.55 29.35 92.45
N GLU A 62 15.11 30.44 91.77
CA GLU A 62 15.08 31.78 92.36
C GLU A 62 14.01 31.91 93.45
N ALA A 63 12.84 31.23 93.31
CA ALA A 63 11.77 31.40 94.31
C ALA A 63 11.86 30.47 95.52
N CYS A 64 12.33 29.23 95.38
CA CYS A 64 12.26 28.19 96.40
C CYS A 64 13.58 27.47 96.67
N GLY A 65 14.62 27.71 95.86
CA GLY A 65 15.93 27.05 96.03
C GLY A 65 15.93 25.54 95.68
N ALA A 66 14.86 25.01 95.07
CA ALA A 66 14.69 23.61 94.68
C ALA A 66 14.23 23.51 93.22
N PRO A 67 14.57 22.45 92.44
CA PRO A 67 14.11 22.24 91.11
C PRO A 67 12.57 21.99 91.10
N PRO A 68 11.86 22.26 89.96
CA PRO A 68 10.42 22.03 89.82
C PRO A 68 10.08 20.53 89.99
N SER A 69 8.87 20.26 90.52
CA SER A 69 8.37 18.91 90.71
C SER A 69 7.99 18.31 89.30
N ASP A 70 8.01 16.99 89.22
CA ASP A 70 7.65 16.27 88.01
C ASP A 70 6.24 16.61 87.45
N GLU A 71 5.26 16.89 88.36
CA GLU A 71 3.91 17.34 88.02
C GLU A 71 3.89 18.73 87.38
N GLU A 72 4.72 19.62 87.86
CA GLU A 72 4.87 20.97 87.30
C GLU A 72 5.52 20.95 85.90
N LEU A 73 6.55 20.12 85.75
CA LEU A 73 7.18 19.89 84.45
C LEU A 73 6.19 19.21 83.43
N ALA A 74 5.42 18.21 83.87
CA ALA A 74 4.44 17.53 83.07
C ALA A 74 3.30 18.44 82.56
N SER A 75 2.93 19.47 83.37
CA SER A 75 1.85 20.40 83.05
C SER A 75 2.18 21.34 81.87
N VAL A 76 3.41 21.44 81.49
CA VAL A 76 3.93 22.47 80.55
C VAL A 76 4.06 21.93 79.12
N PHE A 77 4.05 20.62 78.90
CA PHE A 77 4.30 20.03 77.66
C PHE A 77 3.06 19.33 77.04
N SER A 78 2.77 19.65 75.83
CA SER A 78 1.87 18.84 74.98
C SER A 78 2.72 18.08 73.99
N GLY A 79 2.99 16.80 74.23
CA GLY A 79 3.75 15.95 73.32
C GLY A 79 4.62 14.92 74.07
N THR A 80 5.27 14.04 73.37
CA THR A 80 6.11 12.99 73.93
C THR A 80 7.51 13.56 74.22
N TYR A 81 7.85 13.64 75.45
CA TYR A 81 9.18 14.08 75.90
C TYR A 81 9.64 13.24 77.05
N THR A 82 10.95 13.22 77.29
CA THR A 82 11.59 12.59 78.41
C THR A 82 12.69 13.54 78.95
N LEU A 83 12.67 13.76 80.21
CA LEU A 83 13.74 14.51 80.94
C LEU A 83 14.59 13.50 81.69
N PHE A 84 15.91 13.66 81.55
CA PHE A 84 16.89 12.90 82.28
C PHE A 84 17.66 13.88 83.19
N ASP A 85 18.11 13.39 84.32
CA ASP A 85 19.09 14.15 85.17
C ASP A 85 20.47 14.22 84.44
N THR A 86 21.36 14.97 85.02
CA THR A 86 22.70 15.09 84.44
C THR A 86 23.53 13.81 84.58
N SER A 87 23.03 12.81 85.27
CA SER A 87 23.64 11.49 85.47
C SER A 87 22.96 10.41 84.56
N GLY A 88 21.94 10.79 83.73
CA GLY A 88 21.23 9.89 82.75
C GLY A 88 20.02 9.17 83.35
N ASN A 89 19.58 9.47 84.59
CA ASN A 89 18.38 8.89 85.18
C ASN A 89 17.15 9.64 84.71
N VAL A 90 16.03 8.95 84.42
CA VAL A 90 14.77 9.57 84.03
C VAL A 90 14.18 10.38 85.19
N ILE A 91 13.99 11.67 84.98
CA ILE A 91 13.30 12.54 85.92
C ILE A 91 11.82 12.58 85.68
N CYS A 92 11.44 12.74 84.44
CA CYS A 92 10.03 12.89 84.03
C CYS A 92 9.74 12.35 82.62
N LEU A 93 8.62 11.67 82.48
CA LEU A 93 8.07 11.19 81.25
C LEU A 93 6.75 11.91 80.99
N GLY A 94 6.67 12.66 79.92
CA GLY A 94 5.44 13.38 79.55
C GLY A 94 4.87 12.97 78.21
N GLY A 95 3.55 13.05 78.10
CA GLY A 95 2.84 12.88 76.87
C GLY A 95 2.53 11.41 76.42
N ILE A 96 2.93 10.42 77.22
CA ILE A 96 2.62 9.02 76.97
C ILE A 96 1.40 8.65 77.84
N THR A 97 0.21 9.14 77.48
CA THR A 97 -1.02 8.79 78.20
C THR A 97 -1.67 7.48 77.75
N ASP A 98 -1.23 6.93 76.62
CA ASP A 98 -1.79 5.63 76.14
C ASP A 98 -0.89 4.94 75.09
N LEU A 99 -0.03 4.05 75.56
CA LEU A 99 0.78 3.16 74.71
C LEU A 99 -0.11 2.14 73.94
N SER A 100 -1.31 1.91 74.38
CA SER A 100 -2.21 0.93 73.75
C SER A 100 -2.76 1.39 72.40
N SER A 101 -2.89 2.70 72.15
CA SER A 101 -3.33 3.24 70.87
C SER A 101 -2.25 3.16 69.79
N VAL A 102 -0.97 3.28 70.16
CA VAL A 102 0.15 3.21 69.24
C VAL A 102 0.45 1.75 68.86
N GLN A 103 0.19 0.79 69.75
CA GLN A 103 0.31 -0.64 69.47
C GLN A 103 -0.80 -1.18 68.57
N ALA A 104 -2.02 -0.62 68.65
CA ALA A 104 -3.16 -1.07 67.84
C ALA A 104 -2.96 -0.79 66.36
N ASP A 105 -2.38 0.32 65.95
CA ASP A 105 -2.12 0.65 64.53
C ASP A 105 -0.94 -0.14 63.95
N ALA A 106 0.07 -0.48 64.77
CA ALA A 106 1.19 -1.31 64.31
C ALA A 106 0.85 -2.80 64.20
N SER A 107 -0.16 -3.30 64.95
CA SER A 107 -0.58 -4.70 64.90
C SER A 107 -1.66 -5.01 63.89
N ALA A 108 -2.34 -4.00 63.32
CA ALA A 108 -3.37 -4.19 62.31
C ALA A 108 -2.86 -4.60 60.93
N GLU A 109 -1.61 -4.30 60.59
CA GLU A 109 -1.02 -4.64 59.30
C GLU A 109 -0.20 -5.95 59.23
N ASN A 110 0.10 -6.58 60.40
CA ASN A 110 0.91 -7.80 60.42
C ASN A 110 0.15 -9.09 60.76
N ASN A 111 -1.16 -9.12 60.70
CA ASN A 111 -1.98 -10.34 60.88
C ASN A 111 -2.20 -11.09 59.55
N ALA A 112 -1.13 -11.64 58.98
CA ALA A 112 -1.17 -12.82 58.18
C ALA A 112 0.07 -13.67 58.49
N GLU A 113 -0.13 -14.75 59.23
CA GLU A 113 0.86 -15.75 59.62
C GLU A 113 1.70 -15.43 60.88
N ALA A 114 1.16 -15.69 62.07
CA ALA A 114 1.86 -16.51 63.06
C ALA A 114 1.02 -16.62 64.31
N SER A 115 0.45 -17.74 64.53
CA SER A 115 0.01 -18.19 65.86
C SER A 115 1.25 -18.51 66.68
N ASP A 116 1.18 -18.05 67.89
CA ASP A 116 1.90 -18.49 69.06
C ASP A 116 3.15 -17.68 69.42
N SER A 117 2.97 -16.99 70.50
CA SER A 117 3.89 -16.81 71.63
C SER A 117 3.99 -15.35 72.13
N ARG A 118 3.58 -15.20 73.33
CA ARG A 118 3.95 -14.22 74.39
C ARG A 118 3.83 -12.74 74.01
N GLU A 119 2.72 -12.15 74.42
CA GLU A 119 2.63 -10.72 74.77
C GLU A 119 3.74 -10.39 75.79
N SER A 120 4.87 -9.99 75.32
CA SER A 120 5.83 -9.21 76.12
C SER A 120 5.36 -7.78 76.12
N GLN A 121 4.73 -7.33 77.20
CA GLN A 121 4.53 -5.93 77.53
C GLN A 121 5.92 -5.29 77.43
N ILE A 122 6.19 -4.55 76.37
CA ILE A 122 7.36 -3.69 76.25
C ILE A 122 7.14 -2.60 77.35
N SER A 123 8.03 -2.51 78.31
CA SER A 123 7.94 -1.45 79.28
C SER A 123 8.09 -0.09 78.58
N SER A 124 7.50 0.98 79.17
CA SER A 124 7.68 2.37 78.66
C SER A 124 9.14 2.75 78.50
N ASP A 125 9.98 2.21 79.34
CA ASP A 125 11.43 2.43 79.32
C ASP A 125 12.07 1.72 78.10
N ASP A 126 11.72 0.50 77.79
CA ASP A 126 12.25 -0.23 76.61
C ASP A 126 11.86 0.43 75.29
N PHE A 127 10.66 1.01 75.19
CA PHE A 127 10.23 1.74 74.01
C PHE A 127 11.06 3.04 73.84
N LEU A 128 11.29 3.77 74.90
CA LEU A 128 12.09 4.98 74.86
C LEU A 128 13.54 4.71 74.49
N TYR A 129 14.11 3.63 75.03
CA TYR A 129 15.48 3.22 74.67
C TYR A 129 15.59 2.75 73.21
N SER A 130 14.50 2.21 72.60
CA SER A 130 14.44 1.84 71.17
C SER A 130 14.44 3.05 70.24
N LEU A 131 14.09 4.24 70.72
CA LEU A 131 14.11 5.48 70.00
C LEU A 131 15.46 6.24 70.08
N LEU A 132 16.35 5.76 70.94
CA LEU A 132 17.71 6.24 71.00
C LEU A 132 18.63 5.51 70.03
N PRO A 133 19.69 6.16 69.54
CA PRO A 133 20.72 5.51 68.79
C PRO A 133 21.36 4.35 69.56
N ASP A 134 21.73 3.28 68.91
CA ASP A 134 22.43 2.17 69.56
C ASP A 134 23.67 2.64 70.27
N GLY A 135 23.72 2.42 71.62
CA GLY A 135 24.84 2.79 72.50
C GLY A 135 24.87 4.28 72.92
N PHE A 136 23.78 5.02 72.77
CA PHE A 136 23.70 6.42 73.27
C PHE A 136 23.50 6.45 74.77
N ASP A 137 24.40 7.11 75.46
CA ASP A 137 24.24 7.42 76.89
C ASP A 137 23.71 8.86 77.06
N PRO A 138 22.54 9.07 77.70
CA PRO A 138 22.03 10.40 77.98
C PRO A 138 23.05 11.35 78.73
N ALA A 139 23.97 10.76 79.47
CA ALA A 139 25.03 11.54 80.13
C ALA A 139 25.99 12.21 79.15
N ASP A 140 26.13 11.65 77.93
CA ASP A 140 27.03 12.19 76.91
C ASP A 140 26.35 13.22 76.00
N ALA A 141 25.11 13.62 76.29
CA ALA A 141 24.38 14.60 75.50
C ALA A 141 25.09 15.96 75.44
N GLN A 142 25.25 16.50 74.22
CA GLN A 142 25.89 17.83 74.07
C GLN A 142 24.89 18.97 74.29
N SER A 143 25.40 20.15 74.48
CA SER A 143 24.60 21.37 74.71
C SER A 143 23.82 21.85 73.50
N GLY A 144 24.03 21.31 72.33
CA GLY A 144 23.25 21.59 71.13
C GLY A 144 22.30 20.45 70.74
N PRO A 145 21.14 20.75 70.09
CA PRO A 145 20.17 19.73 69.73
C PRO A 145 20.74 18.75 68.66
N LEU A 146 20.77 17.48 69.02
CA LEU A 146 21.12 16.35 68.11
C LEU A 146 19.84 15.72 67.57
N LEU A 147 19.78 15.54 66.27
CA LEU A 147 18.64 14.92 65.59
C LEU A 147 18.95 13.48 65.22
N TYR A 148 18.08 12.57 65.59
CA TYR A 148 18.10 11.17 65.18
C TYR A 148 16.79 10.83 64.45
N SER A 149 16.85 10.00 63.46
CA SER A 149 15.68 9.51 62.76
C SER A 149 15.67 7.99 62.77
N SER A 150 14.68 7.38 63.39
CA SER A 150 14.52 5.93 63.46
C SER A 150 13.10 5.59 63.03
N GLY A 151 12.96 4.93 61.84
CA GLY A 151 11.69 4.60 61.27
C GLY A 151 10.80 5.82 61.02
N ASP A 152 9.62 5.84 61.63
CA ASP A 152 8.63 6.93 61.53
C ASP A 152 8.80 8.01 62.62
N TYR A 153 9.82 7.91 63.43
CA TYR A 153 10.06 8.84 64.54
C TYR A 153 11.30 9.71 64.28
N ILE A 154 11.17 10.98 64.64
CA ILE A 154 12.29 11.92 64.71
C ILE A 154 12.49 12.28 66.16
N THR A 155 13.63 11.94 66.70
CA THR A 155 14.02 12.22 68.11
C THR A 155 15.03 13.32 68.10
N VAL A 156 14.80 14.32 68.93
CA VAL A 156 15.73 15.43 69.18
C VAL A 156 16.16 15.42 70.64
N ILE A 157 17.46 15.46 70.86
CA ILE A 157 18.05 15.38 72.19
C ILE A 157 18.94 16.62 72.40
N SER A 158 18.78 17.31 73.49
CA SER A 158 19.74 18.37 73.92
C SER A 158 19.96 18.37 75.44
N ARG A 159 21.11 18.87 75.81
CA ARG A 159 21.43 19.08 77.20
C ARG A 159 21.18 20.56 77.60
N THR A 160 20.30 20.77 78.58
CA THR A 160 20.09 22.03 79.20
C THR A 160 21.03 22.14 80.45
N PRO A 161 21.19 23.29 81.03
CA PRO A 161 22.01 23.41 82.31
C PRO A 161 21.53 22.53 83.46
N TYR A 162 20.27 22.08 83.41
CA TYR A 162 19.63 21.38 84.55
C TYR A 162 19.26 19.92 84.20
N ALA A 163 19.06 19.58 82.89
CA ALA A 163 18.60 18.28 82.51
C ALA A 163 18.94 17.99 81.08
N VAL A 164 18.83 16.71 80.66
CA VAL A 164 18.84 16.28 79.23
C VAL A 164 17.42 16.11 78.83
N LEU A 165 17.01 16.84 77.78
CA LEU A 165 15.68 16.80 77.21
C LEU A 165 15.70 15.98 75.95
N LEU A 166 14.84 14.96 75.85
CA LEU A 166 14.53 14.18 74.63
C LEU A 166 13.09 14.49 74.25
N THR A 167 12.90 14.90 73.02
CA THR A 167 11.54 15.02 72.39
C THR A 167 11.44 14.12 71.22
N CYS A 168 10.33 13.42 71.14
CA CYS A 168 10.05 12.48 70.00
C CYS A 168 8.83 12.95 69.21
N CYS A 169 8.98 13.07 67.90
CA CYS A 169 7.91 13.43 67.02
C CYS A 169 7.65 12.28 66.04
N TYR A 170 6.43 11.82 66.02
CA TYR A 170 5.99 10.85 65.03
C TYR A 170 5.78 11.52 63.67
N CYS A 171 6.36 10.96 62.62
CA CYS A 171 6.17 11.47 61.27
C CYS A 171 5.98 10.32 60.25
N ALA A 172 4.84 9.74 60.11
CA ALA A 172 4.47 8.60 59.24
C ALA A 172 5.08 8.62 57.80
N LEU A 173 6.41 8.68 57.69
CA LEU A 173 7.16 8.76 56.42
C LEU A 173 7.28 7.37 55.79
N ALA A 174 7.50 6.32 56.58
CA ALA A 174 7.73 4.97 56.07
C ALA A 174 6.46 4.38 55.50
N LEU A 175 5.32 4.51 56.18
CA LEU A 175 4.02 3.99 55.70
C LEU A 175 3.58 4.57 54.33
N ARG A 176 3.95 5.80 54.04
CA ARG A 176 3.65 6.44 52.76
C ARG A 176 4.63 6.04 51.65
N ALA A 177 5.86 5.68 51.96
CA ALA A 177 6.85 5.22 50.99
C ALA A 177 6.44 3.91 50.33
N ASP A 178 5.95 2.94 51.11
CA ASP A 178 5.51 1.64 50.61
C ASP A 178 4.26 1.73 49.75
N SER A 179 3.30 2.55 50.14
CA SER A 179 2.08 2.80 49.34
C SER A 179 2.42 3.41 47.98
N PHE A 180 3.35 4.38 47.97
CA PHE A 180 3.76 5.04 46.74
C PHE A 180 4.57 4.11 45.83
N ALA A 181 5.42 3.25 46.36
CA ALA A 181 6.15 2.25 45.61
C ALA A 181 5.18 1.30 44.89
N ARG A 182 4.10 0.89 45.57
CA ARG A 182 3.02 0.08 44.94
C ARG A 182 2.31 0.84 43.83
N TYR A 183 1.94 2.11 44.00
CA TYR A 183 1.32 2.94 42.97
C TYR A 183 2.22 3.18 41.74
N THR A 184 3.51 3.46 41.96
CA THR A 184 4.47 3.62 40.85
C THR A 184 4.65 2.33 40.07
N LEU A 185 4.69 1.18 40.74
CA LEU A 185 4.76 -0.13 40.12
C LEU A 185 3.48 -0.43 39.27
N LEU A 186 2.31 -0.11 39.80
CA LEU A 186 1.05 -0.26 39.10
C LEU A 186 0.96 0.63 37.83
N ILE A 187 1.37 1.90 37.96
CA ILE A 187 1.38 2.85 36.83
C ILE A 187 2.36 2.40 35.74
N THR A 188 3.56 1.94 36.13
CA THR A 188 4.55 1.43 35.17
C THR A 188 4.08 0.16 34.47
N LEU A 189 3.43 -0.76 35.19
CA LEU A 189 2.84 -1.97 34.63
C LEU A 189 1.71 -1.63 33.65
N LEU A 190 0.81 -0.70 34.03
CA LEU A 190 -0.27 -0.25 33.18
C LEU A 190 0.26 0.42 31.90
N ALA A 191 1.26 1.28 32.03
CA ALA A 191 1.92 1.93 30.88
C ALA A 191 2.55 0.89 29.96
N PHE A 192 3.22 -0.12 30.49
CA PHE A 192 3.81 -1.22 29.74
C PHE A 192 2.73 -2.02 28.99
N LEU A 193 1.62 -2.36 29.63
CA LEU A 193 0.49 -3.07 29.00
C LEU A 193 -0.15 -2.24 27.88
N LEU A 194 -0.33 -0.94 28.08
CA LEU A 194 -0.84 -0.04 27.04
C LEU A 194 0.11 0.05 25.83
N CYS A 195 1.41 0.14 26.07
CA CYS A 195 2.41 0.12 25.00
C CYS A 195 2.44 -1.21 24.26
N ALA A 196 2.34 -2.34 24.96
CA ALA A 196 2.27 -3.66 24.36
C ALA A 196 1.00 -3.83 23.51
N ALA A 197 -0.14 -3.36 24.01
CA ALA A 197 -1.42 -3.36 23.28
C ALA A 197 -1.36 -2.47 22.04
N ALA A 198 -0.84 -1.25 22.13
CA ALA A 198 -0.67 -0.35 21.00
C ALA A 198 0.30 -0.93 19.94
N SER A 199 1.40 -1.52 20.37
CA SER A 199 2.37 -2.17 19.48
C SER A 199 1.75 -3.36 18.75
N THR A 200 0.99 -4.21 19.46
CA THR A 200 0.29 -5.35 18.85
C THR A 200 -0.81 -4.90 17.89
N ALA A 201 -1.55 -3.85 18.21
CA ALA A 201 -2.59 -3.30 17.34
C ALA A 201 -2.01 -2.79 16.00
N VAL A 202 -0.77 -2.32 15.97
CA VAL A 202 -0.09 -1.87 14.74
C VAL A 202 0.60 -3.04 14.00
N ILE A 203 1.28 -3.92 14.72
CA ILE A 203 2.10 -4.99 14.12
C ILE A 203 1.24 -6.11 13.56
N LEU A 204 0.18 -6.52 14.28
CA LEU A 204 -0.66 -7.68 13.89
C LEU A 204 -1.35 -7.51 12.53
N PRO A 205 -2.02 -6.36 12.20
CA PRO A 205 -2.62 -6.15 10.89
C PRO A 205 -1.57 -6.17 9.76
N HIS A 206 -0.36 -5.65 10.03
CA HIS A 206 0.73 -5.65 9.05
C HIS A 206 1.25 -7.07 8.77
N ALA A 207 1.47 -7.86 9.81
CA ALA A 207 1.91 -9.25 9.68
C ALA A 207 0.88 -10.11 8.94
N LEU A 208 -0.42 -9.91 9.22
CA LEU A 208 -1.50 -10.60 8.52
C LEU A 208 -1.59 -10.17 7.05
N SER A 209 -1.39 -8.88 6.75
CA SER A 209 -1.36 -8.38 5.37
C SER A 209 -0.19 -8.98 4.57
N GLN A 210 1.01 -9.08 5.18
CA GLN A 210 2.17 -9.70 4.52
C GLN A 210 1.97 -11.19 4.25
N ARG A 211 1.36 -11.95 5.18
CA ARG A 211 1.04 -13.36 4.96
C ARG A 211 0.04 -13.55 3.82
N ARG A 212 -0.98 -12.71 3.72
CA ARG A 212 -1.95 -12.73 2.61
C ARG A 212 -1.30 -12.38 1.28
N LEU A 213 -0.42 -11.38 1.27
CA LEU A 213 0.34 -11.01 0.07
C LEU A 213 1.26 -12.16 -0.38
N ALA A 214 1.98 -12.80 0.54
CA ALA A 214 2.83 -13.95 0.22
C ALA A 214 2.02 -15.14 -0.33
N ALA A 215 0.85 -15.44 0.24
CA ALA A 215 -0.05 -16.46 -0.28
C ALA A 215 -0.54 -16.13 -1.69
N ALA A 216 -0.95 -14.88 -1.94
CA ALA A 216 -1.36 -14.42 -3.26
C ALA A 216 -0.22 -14.48 -4.29
N MET A 217 1.00 -14.14 -3.90
CA MET A 217 2.18 -14.29 -4.76
C MET A 217 2.46 -15.75 -5.14
N ASN A 218 2.29 -16.68 -4.19
CA ASN A 218 2.43 -18.12 -4.48
C ASN A 218 1.36 -18.60 -5.46
N THR A 219 0.11 -18.15 -5.32
CA THR A 219 -0.98 -18.48 -6.24
C THR A 219 -0.70 -17.89 -7.64
N ALA A 220 -0.23 -16.65 -7.70
CA ALA A 220 0.18 -16.02 -8.95
C ALA A 220 1.35 -16.76 -9.63
N ALA A 221 2.32 -17.26 -8.85
CA ALA A 221 3.44 -18.06 -9.37
C ALA A 221 2.98 -19.39 -9.96
N GLN A 222 1.82 -19.93 -9.56
CA GLN A 222 1.18 -21.10 -10.14
C GLN A 222 0.38 -20.81 -11.43
N GLY A 223 0.36 -19.55 -11.88
CA GLY A 223 -0.27 -19.12 -13.12
C GLY A 223 -1.67 -18.54 -12.97
N ASP A 224 -2.18 -18.39 -11.77
CA ASP A 224 -3.46 -17.68 -11.52
C ASP A 224 -3.19 -16.19 -11.25
N TYR A 225 -3.26 -15.40 -12.31
CA TYR A 225 -3.07 -13.94 -12.26
C TYR A 225 -4.36 -13.17 -11.95
N ALA A 226 -5.49 -13.85 -11.76
CA ALA A 226 -6.77 -13.24 -11.38
C ALA A 226 -6.87 -12.99 -9.87
N VAL A 227 -5.93 -13.52 -9.08
CA VAL A 227 -5.83 -13.34 -7.63
C VAL A 227 -5.80 -11.86 -7.25
N ARG A 228 -6.61 -11.49 -6.24
CA ARG A 228 -6.67 -10.13 -5.67
C ARG A 228 -6.51 -10.18 -4.15
N VAL A 229 -5.82 -9.21 -3.59
CA VAL A 229 -5.61 -9.07 -2.14
C VAL A 229 -6.39 -7.85 -1.65
N SER A 230 -7.26 -8.07 -0.65
CA SER A 230 -8.06 -7.01 -0.03
C SER A 230 -7.33 -6.41 1.17
N ARG A 231 -7.18 -5.08 1.19
CA ARG A 231 -6.68 -4.20 2.26
C ARG A 231 -5.16 -4.00 2.34
N GLY A 232 -4.79 -2.74 2.21
CA GLY A 232 -3.46 -2.16 2.45
C GLY A 232 -2.82 -1.54 1.21
N PRO A 233 -1.96 -0.52 1.35
CA PRO A 233 -1.37 0.21 0.22
C PRO A 233 -0.46 -0.65 -0.66
N LEU A 234 0.21 -1.65 -0.08
CA LEU A 234 1.01 -2.63 -0.83
C LEU A 234 0.13 -3.60 -1.64
N CYS A 235 -1.09 -3.87 -1.18
CA CYS A 235 -2.03 -4.74 -1.87
C CYS A 235 -2.60 -4.06 -3.12
N GLU A 236 -2.78 -2.75 -3.13
CA GLU A 236 -3.22 -1.99 -4.29
C GLU A 236 -2.17 -2.04 -5.42
N GLN A 237 -0.91 -1.80 -5.09
CA GLN A 237 0.19 -1.92 -6.06
C GLN A 237 0.32 -3.35 -6.62
N PHE A 238 0.21 -4.35 -5.76
CA PHE A 238 0.20 -5.75 -6.17
C PHE A 238 -0.97 -6.06 -7.12
N ASN A 239 -2.18 -5.62 -6.78
CA ASN A 239 -3.37 -5.84 -7.61
C ASN A 239 -3.25 -5.17 -8.98
N THR A 240 -2.72 -3.95 -9.05
CA THR A 240 -2.46 -3.23 -10.31
C THR A 240 -1.44 -3.99 -11.16
N MET A 241 -0.36 -4.47 -10.55
CA MET A 241 0.65 -5.27 -11.25
C MET A 241 0.07 -6.60 -11.75
N MET A 242 -0.72 -7.30 -10.93
CA MET A 242 -1.38 -8.56 -11.33
C MET A 242 -2.38 -8.34 -12.46
N GLN A 243 -3.09 -7.21 -12.46
CA GLN A 243 -3.98 -6.86 -13.55
C GLN A 243 -3.22 -6.65 -14.85
N ALA A 244 -2.14 -5.88 -14.84
CA ALA A 244 -1.30 -5.66 -16.02
C ALA A 244 -0.70 -6.98 -16.55
N ILE A 245 -0.24 -7.87 -15.67
CA ILE A 245 0.27 -9.20 -16.06
C ILE A 245 -0.85 -10.04 -16.67
N ASN A 246 -2.02 -10.09 -16.05
CA ASN A 246 -3.15 -10.86 -16.55
C ASN A 246 -3.59 -10.38 -17.96
N ASP A 247 -3.66 -9.06 -18.15
CA ASP A 247 -4.00 -8.46 -19.45
C ASP A 247 -2.95 -8.82 -20.52
N ASN A 248 -1.66 -8.76 -20.18
CA ASN A 248 -0.58 -9.19 -21.06
C ASN A 248 -0.65 -10.67 -21.40
N VAL A 249 -0.94 -11.54 -20.42
CA VAL A 249 -1.08 -12.99 -20.65
C VAL A 249 -2.28 -13.27 -21.57
N ILE A 250 -3.40 -12.59 -21.36
CA ILE A 250 -4.58 -12.71 -22.22
C ILE A 250 -4.25 -12.26 -23.65
N GLN A 251 -3.59 -11.12 -23.81
CA GLN A 251 -3.17 -10.63 -25.14
C GLN A 251 -2.20 -11.60 -25.82
N THR A 252 -1.20 -12.10 -25.09
CA THR A 252 -0.23 -13.07 -25.64
C THR A 252 -0.92 -14.38 -26.05
N ARG A 253 -1.85 -14.89 -25.25
CA ARG A 253 -2.63 -16.09 -25.61
C ARG A 253 -3.49 -15.85 -26.84
N ARG A 254 -4.15 -14.69 -26.96
CA ARG A 254 -4.95 -14.34 -28.15
C ARG A 254 -4.06 -14.25 -29.39
N ALA A 255 -2.89 -13.60 -29.30
CA ALA A 255 -1.94 -13.53 -30.41
C ALA A 255 -1.43 -14.91 -30.82
N ALA A 256 -1.07 -15.77 -29.87
CA ALA A 256 -0.63 -17.14 -30.13
C ALA A 256 -1.75 -18.01 -30.77
N GLN A 257 -2.99 -17.84 -30.33
CA GLN A 257 -4.14 -18.54 -30.94
C GLN A 257 -4.39 -18.03 -32.32
N ALA A 258 -4.40 -16.72 -32.56
CA ALA A 258 -4.58 -16.16 -33.92
C ALA A 258 -3.47 -16.64 -34.87
N GLN A 259 -2.23 -16.77 -34.40
CA GLN A 259 -1.13 -17.33 -35.20
C GLN A 259 -1.34 -18.81 -35.54
N LYS A 260 -1.82 -19.63 -34.60
CA LYS A 260 -2.16 -21.04 -34.84
C LYS A 260 -3.27 -21.17 -35.88
N ASP A 261 -4.34 -20.38 -35.72
CA ASP A 261 -5.49 -20.38 -36.62
C ASP A 261 -5.07 -19.93 -38.02
N PHE A 262 -4.18 -18.92 -38.11
CA PHE A 262 -3.59 -18.47 -39.37
C PHE A 262 -2.84 -19.61 -40.10
N VAL A 263 -1.93 -20.31 -39.38
CA VAL A 263 -1.16 -21.43 -39.98
C VAL A 263 -2.09 -22.58 -40.41
N ALA A 264 -3.08 -22.90 -39.59
CA ALA A 264 -4.06 -23.95 -39.92
C ALA A 264 -4.87 -23.61 -41.21
N ASN A 265 -5.40 -22.37 -41.24
CA ASN A 265 -6.18 -21.89 -42.38
C ASN A 265 -5.33 -21.81 -43.67
N PHE A 266 -4.09 -21.32 -43.56
CA PHE A 266 -3.14 -21.27 -44.64
C PHE A 266 -2.86 -22.66 -45.23
N SER A 267 -2.61 -23.65 -44.34
CA SER A 267 -2.37 -25.03 -44.77
C SER A 267 -3.57 -25.63 -45.51
N HIS A 268 -4.79 -25.33 -45.06
CA HIS A 268 -6.03 -25.74 -45.73
C HIS A 268 -6.21 -25.08 -47.07
N GLU A 269 -5.97 -23.76 -47.20
CA GLU A 269 -6.11 -23.03 -48.44
C GLU A 269 -5.03 -23.39 -49.50
N LEU A 270 -3.86 -23.88 -49.06
CA LEU A 270 -2.84 -24.46 -49.96
C LEU A 270 -3.19 -25.87 -50.41
N LYS A 271 -3.71 -26.73 -49.51
CA LYS A 271 -3.96 -28.12 -49.80
C LYS A 271 -4.98 -28.30 -50.93
N THR A 272 -6.04 -27.50 -50.97
CA THR A 272 -7.12 -27.59 -51.93
C THR A 272 -6.65 -27.40 -53.39
N PRO A 273 -6.01 -26.27 -53.76
CA PRO A 273 -5.53 -26.09 -55.13
C PRO A 273 -4.42 -27.08 -55.51
N LEU A 274 -3.53 -27.43 -54.56
CA LEU A 274 -2.48 -28.40 -54.80
C LEU A 274 -3.06 -29.80 -55.12
N THR A 275 -4.10 -30.22 -54.39
CA THR A 275 -4.80 -31.50 -54.67
C THR A 275 -5.44 -31.46 -56.02
N ALA A 276 -6.06 -30.34 -56.43
CA ALA A 276 -6.65 -30.20 -57.78
C ALA A 276 -5.59 -30.25 -58.87
N ILE A 277 -4.46 -29.52 -58.72
CA ILE A 277 -3.36 -29.57 -59.67
C ILE A 277 -2.83 -30.99 -59.84
N ILE A 278 -2.57 -31.69 -58.75
CA ILE A 278 -2.07 -33.07 -58.75
C ILE A 278 -3.11 -34.00 -59.40
N GLY A 279 -4.39 -33.85 -59.05
CA GLY A 279 -5.44 -34.67 -59.57
C GLY A 279 -5.63 -34.52 -61.11
N TYR A 280 -5.66 -33.31 -61.66
CA TYR A 280 -5.75 -33.06 -63.08
C TYR A 280 -4.48 -33.46 -63.84
N ALA A 281 -3.30 -33.24 -63.21
CA ALA A 281 -2.04 -33.72 -63.78
C ALA A 281 -1.96 -35.25 -63.85
N ASP A 282 -2.47 -35.96 -62.84
CA ASP A 282 -2.51 -37.40 -62.76
C ASP A 282 -3.56 -37.96 -63.81
N LEU A 283 -4.71 -37.27 -63.98
CA LEU A 283 -5.70 -37.59 -65.02
C LEU A 283 -5.07 -37.46 -66.41
N MET A 284 -4.37 -36.38 -66.70
CA MET A 284 -3.64 -36.18 -67.95
C MET A 284 -2.54 -37.23 -68.18
N ARG A 285 -1.96 -37.77 -67.14
CA ARG A 285 -0.90 -38.77 -67.23
C ARG A 285 -1.45 -40.21 -67.43
N SER A 286 -2.58 -40.53 -66.77
CA SER A 286 -3.08 -41.90 -66.66
C SER A 286 -4.21 -42.24 -67.56
N ALA A 287 -4.87 -41.26 -68.16
CA ALA A 287 -6.00 -41.48 -69.11
C ALA A 287 -5.69 -40.98 -70.52
N GLU A 288 -6.16 -41.65 -71.57
CA GLU A 288 -6.21 -41.10 -72.91
C GLU A 288 -7.37 -40.09 -73.01
N LEU A 289 -7.00 -38.80 -72.88
CA LEU A 289 -7.95 -37.70 -72.97
C LEU A 289 -8.01 -37.18 -74.37
N ASP A 290 -9.18 -36.79 -74.84
CA ASP A 290 -9.31 -36.06 -76.09
C ASP A 290 -8.69 -34.64 -75.98
N GLY A 291 -8.66 -33.91 -77.08
CA GLY A 291 -8.02 -32.58 -77.10
C GLY A 291 -8.75 -31.55 -76.28
N GLU A 292 -10.06 -31.64 -76.09
CA GLU A 292 -10.90 -30.72 -75.31
C GLU A 292 -10.77 -30.99 -73.84
N ASP A 293 -10.80 -32.24 -73.39
CA ASP A 293 -10.57 -32.64 -71.97
C ASP A 293 -9.18 -32.36 -71.54
N SER A 294 -8.14 -32.57 -72.36
CA SER A 294 -6.76 -32.25 -72.09
C SER A 294 -6.56 -30.73 -71.91
N PHE A 295 -7.17 -29.90 -72.77
CA PHE A 295 -7.16 -28.47 -72.69
C PHE A 295 -7.86 -27.98 -71.41
N THR A 296 -8.99 -28.59 -71.06
CA THR A 296 -9.74 -28.27 -69.82
C THR A 296 -8.94 -28.61 -68.62
N ALA A 297 -8.31 -29.78 -68.51
CA ALA A 297 -7.46 -30.19 -67.44
C ALA A 297 -6.23 -29.24 -67.24
N ALA A 298 -5.57 -28.90 -68.36
CA ALA A 298 -4.45 -27.94 -68.35
C ALA A 298 -4.91 -26.54 -67.90
N SER A 299 -6.10 -26.11 -68.30
CA SER A 299 -6.68 -24.83 -67.89
C SER A 299 -6.96 -24.78 -66.37
N TYR A 300 -7.45 -25.89 -65.80
CA TYR A 300 -7.60 -26.00 -64.33
C TYR A 300 -6.25 -25.96 -63.61
N ILE A 301 -5.26 -26.71 -64.09
CA ILE A 301 -3.89 -26.66 -63.47
C ILE A 301 -3.32 -25.23 -63.48
N PHE A 302 -3.47 -24.54 -64.64
CA PHE A 302 -3.00 -23.17 -64.78
C PHE A 302 -3.74 -22.21 -63.85
N SER A 303 -5.09 -22.31 -63.76
CA SER A 303 -5.88 -21.43 -62.90
C SER A 303 -5.59 -21.62 -61.42
N GLU A 304 -5.45 -22.88 -60.98
CA GLU A 304 -5.11 -23.18 -59.58
C GLU A 304 -3.66 -22.82 -59.25
N GLY A 305 -2.72 -22.94 -60.21
CA GLY A 305 -1.36 -22.44 -60.09
C GLY A 305 -1.30 -20.93 -59.93
N LYS A 306 -2.06 -20.18 -60.70
CA LYS A 306 -2.19 -18.71 -60.55
C LYS A 306 -2.83 -18.30 -59.22
N ARG A 307 -3.79 -19.10 -58.76
CA ARG A 307 -4.39 -18.90 -57.43
C ARG A 307 -3.37 -19.08 -56.31
N LEU A 308 -2.51 -20.11 -56.36
CA LEU A 308 -1.43 -20.36 -55.40
C LEU A 308 -0.39 -19.24 -55.42
N GLU A 309 0.01 -18.75 -56.60
CA GLU A 309 0.90 -17.61 -56.76
C GLU A 309 0.34 -16.36 -56.04
N SER A 310 -0.93 -16.01 -56.30
CA SER A 310 -1.60 -14.88 -55.71
C SER A 310 -1.72 -15.02 -54.18
N LEU A 311 -2.01 -16.23 -53.67
CA LEU A 311 -2.06 -16.51 -52.25
C LEU A 311 -0.68 -16.32 -51.58
N SER A 312 0.38 -16.85 -52.22
CA SER A 312 1.77 -16.72 -51.72
C SER A 312 2.23 -15.29 -51.67
N LEU A 313 1.96 -14.49 -52.73
CA LEU A 313 2.32 -13.06 -52.74
C LEU A 313 1.59 -12.29 -51.65
N LYS A 314 0.30 -12.47 -51.47
CA LYS A 314 -0.46 -11.80 -50.38
C LYS A 314 0.02 -12.19 -49.00
N LEU A 315 0.43 -13.45 -48.80
CA LEU A 315 1.04 -13.89 -47.54
C LEU A 315 2.37 -13.19 -47.31
N MET A 316 3.21 -13.11 -48.35
CA MET A 316 4.51 -12.42 -48.26
C MET A 316 4.32 -10.94 -47.88
N ASP A 317 3.35 -10.27 -48.54
CA ASP A 317 3.01 -8.88 -48.21
C ASP A 317 2.61 -8.74 -46.72
N MET A 318 1.79 -9.63 -46.19
CA MET A 318 1.41 -9.62 -44.76
C MET A 318 2.62 -9.78 -43.82
N ILE A 319 3.55 -10.70 -44.14
CA ILE A 319 4.75 -10.95 -43.34
C ILE A 319 5.69 -9.72 -43.37
N VAL A 320 5.85 -9.10 -44.56
CA VAL A 320 6.67 -7.89 -44.73
C VAL A 320 6.09 -6.74 -43.94
N LEU A 321 4.77 -6.56 -43.98
CA LEU A 321 4.08 -5.50 -43.19
C LEU A 321 4.16 -5.67 -41.65
N GLU A 322 4.43 -6.89 -41.18
CA GLU A 322 4.64 -7.13 -39.74
C GLU A 322 6.06 -6.80 -39.27
N LYS A 323 7.04 -6.95 -40.17
CA LYS A 323 8.47 -6.89 -39.79
C LYS A 323 9.17 -5.59 -40.21
N GLN A 324 8.60 -4.86 -41.17
CA GLN A 324 9.25 -3.67 -41.76
C GLN A 324 8.55 -2.39 -41.31
N GLU A 325 9.34 -1.38 -40.98
CA GLU A 325 8.85 -0.01 -40.80
C GLU A 325 8.84 0.68 -42.16
N PHE A 326 7.70 1.28 -42.50
CA PHE A 326 7.53 2.01 -43.73
C PHE A 326 7.54 3.50 -43.48
N PRO A 327 8.43 4.28 -44.12
CA PRO A 327 8.46 5.73 -43.95
C PRO A 327 7.25 6.37 -44.63
N LEU A 328 6.36 6.95 -43.83
CA LEU A 328 5.25 7.73 -44.36
C LEU A 328 5.78 9.06 -44.92
N ARG A 329 5.43 9.35 -46.18
CA ARG A 329 5.86 10.57 -46.91
C ARG A 329 4.66 11.41 -47.32
N PRO A 330 4.84 12.75 -47.46
CA PRO A 330 3.81 13.59 -48.05
C PRO A 330 3.49 13.18 -49.47
N LEU A 331 2.23 12.84 -49.76
CA LEU A 331 1.78 12.48 -51.09
C LEU A 331 0.45 13.14 -51.47
N PRO A 332 0.19 13.44 -52.76
CA PRO A 332 -1.04 14.04 -53.22
C PRO A 332 -2.15 12.98 -53.35
N ALA A 333 -3.04 12.90 -52.35
CA ALA A 333 -4.08 11.88 -52.26
C ALA A 333 -5.01 11.85 -53.51
N GLY A 334 -5.45 13.01 -53.99
CA GLY A 334 -6.31 13.10 -55.17
C GLY A 334 -5.67 12.53 -56.44
N LYS A 335 -4.35 12.81 -56.63
CA LYS A 335 -3.59 12.24 -57.78
C LYS A 335 -3.41 10.72 -57.65
N LEU A 336 -3.14 10.24 -56.43
CA LEU A 336 -3.03 8.81 -56.15
C LEU A 336 -4.35 8.09 -56.49
N LEU A 337 -5.47 8.57 -55.98
CA LEU A 337 -6.80 7.98 -56.23
C LEU A 337 -7.17 8.07 -57.70
N GLN A 338 -6.79 9.16 -58.41
CA GLN A 338 -7.02 9.28 -59.86
C GLN A 338 -6.21 8.24 -60.63
N HIS A 339 -4.96 8.01 -60.30
CA HIS A 339 -4.15 6.95 -60.89
C HIS A 339 -4.75 5.56 -60.68
N ILE A 340 -5.18 5.24 -59.44
CA ILE A 340 -5.86 3.98 -59.14
C ILE A 340 -7.15 3.84 -59.91
N ALA A 341 -7.97 4.91 -60.00
CA ALA A 341 -9.22 4.89 -60.77
C ALA A 341 -8.98 4.59 -62.26
N ILE A 342 -7.92 5.10 -62.87
CA ILE A 342 -7.54 4.80 -64.24
C ILE A 342 -7.10 3.30 -64.38
N THR A 343 -6.27 2.83 -63.45
CA THR A 343 -5.72 1.48 -63.44
C THR A 343 -6.81 0.40 -63.27
N VAL A 344 -7.85 0.66 -62.48
CA VAL A 344 -8.91 -0.32 -62.22
C VAL A 344 -10.02 -0.38 -63.28
N ARG A 345 -10.16 0.69 -64.08
CA ARG A 345 -11.22 0.79 -65.11
C ARG A 345 -11.30 -0.40 -66.05
N PRO A 346 -10.22 -0.93 -66.66
CA PRO A 346 -10.30 -2.09 -67.55
C PRO A 346 -10.88 -3.32 -66.82
N MET A 347 -10.45 -3.56 -65.56
CA MET A 347 -10.93 -4.68 -64.78
C MET A 347 -12.43 -4.57 -64.46
N LEU A 348 -12.91 -3.36 -64.17
CA LEU A 348 -14.35 -3.11 -63.93
C LEU A 348 -15.19 -3.21 -65.23
N SER A 349 -14.66 -2.69 -66.34
CA SER A 349 -15.34 -2.78 -67.67
C SER A 349 -15.54 -4.24 -68.09
N THR A 350 -14.56 -5.13 -67.86
CA THR A 350 -14.70 -6.58 -68.12
C THR A 350 -15.80 -7.21 -67.26
N ALA A 351 -16.12 -6.66 -66.11
CA ALA A 351 -17.21 -7.07 -65.24
C ALA A 351 -18.49 -6.26 -65.44
N GLU A 352 -18.58 -5.48 -66.52
CA GLU A 352 -19.69 -4.56 -66.81
C GLU A 352 -20.06 -3.57 -65.73
N LEU A 353 -19.08 -3.17 -64.91
CA LEU A 353 -19.27 -2.25 -63.79
C LEU A 353 -18.82 -0.83 -64.17
N THR A 354 -19.55 0.17 -63.67
CA THR A 354 -19.21 1.58 -63.85
C THR A 354 -18.51 2.14 -62.60
N LEU A 355 -17.41 2.89 -62.78
CA LEU A 355 -16.72 3.58 -61.69
C LEU A 355 -17.06 5.08 -61.71
N GLU A 356 -17.68 5.54 -60.65
CA GLU A 356 -17.87 6.96 -60.36
C GLU A 356 -16.73 7.43 -59.41
N PHE A 357 -16.01 8.48 -59.82
CA PHE A 357 -14.82 8.94 -59.15
C PHE A 357 -14.91 10.42 -58.71
N HIS A 358 -14.72 10.68 -57.44
CA HIS A 358 -14.69 12.03 -56.85
C HIS A 358 -13.56 12.10 -55.83
N ALA A 359 -12.57 12.97 -56.04
CA ALA A 359 -11.49 13.14 -55.09
C ALA A 359 -11.12 14.61 -54.94
N ALA A 360 -11.19 15.11 -53.72
CA ALA A 360 -10.67 16.43 -53.38
C ALA A 360 -9.14 16.43 -53.39
N ALA A 361 -8.57 17.55 -53.83
CA ALA A 361 -7.12 17.74 -53.76
C ALA A 361 -6.64 17.97 -52.34
N ALA A 362 -5.77 17.10 -51.83
CA ALA A 362 -5.14 17.23 -50.55
C ALA A 362 -3.78 16.52 -50.53
N ARG A 363 -2.88 16.97 -49.63
CA ARG A 363 -1.67 16.20 -49.29
C ARG A 363 -1.89 15.43 -48.01
N VAL A 364 -1.47 14.18 -47.99
CA VAL A 364 -1.59 13.26 -46.84
C VAL A 364 -0.25 12.62 -46.52
N GLU A 365 -0.08 12.19 -45.28
CA GLU A 365 1.06 11.34 -44.91
C GLU A 365 0.72 9.89 -45.27
N GLY A 366 1.58 9.21 -46.06
CA GLY A 366 1.35 7.84 -46.44
C GLY A 366 2.50 7.23 -47.27
N GLU A 367 2.44 5.92 -47.41
CA GLU A 367 3.28 5.17 -48.34
C GLU A 367 2.47 4.82 -49.60
N ARG A 368 3.01 5.18 -50.76
CA ARG A 368 2.27 5.17 -52.05
C ARG A 368 1.79 3.79 -52.45
N ASP A 369 2.71 2.81 -52.41
CA ASP A 369 2.45 1.47 -52.95
C ASP A 369 1.51 0.68 -52.01
N LEU A 370 1.67 0.87 -50.68
CA LEU A 370 0.75 0.29 -49.70
C LEU A 370 -0.65 0.87 -49.82
N LEU A 371 -0.80 2.19 -49.95
CA LEU A 371 -2.11 2.81 -50.17
C LEU A 371 -2.74 2.39 -51.51
N THR A 372 -1.93 2.21 -52.54
CA THR A 372 -2.41 1.64 -53.81
C THR A 372 -2.93 0.22 -53.59
N THR A 373 -2.17 -0.63 -52.91
CA THR A 373 -2.56 -2.00 -52.57
C THR A 373 -3.85 -2.05 -51.75
N LEU A 374 -3.96 -1.16 -50.73
CA LEU A 374 -5.16 -1.05 -49.90
C LEU A 374 -6.40 -0.74 -50.75
N VAL A 375 -6.35 0.36 -51.51
CA VAL A 375 -7.49 0.81 -52.33
C VAL A 375 -7.86 -0.20 -53.39
N MET A 376 -6.85 -0.83 -54.05
CA MET A 376 -7.09 -1.91 -55.05
C MET A 376 -7.75 -3.13 -54.43
N ASN A 377 -7.36 -3.57 -53.22
CA ASN A 377 -8.05 -4.68 -52.54
C ASN A 377 -9.49 -4.34 -52.19
N LEU A 378 -9.79 -3.10 -51.78
CA LEU A 378 -11.16 -2.67 -51.51
C LEU A 378 -11.99 -2.58 -52.77
N LEU A 379 -11.42 -2.10 -53.88
CA LEU A 379 -12.11 -2.05 -55.20
C LEU A 379 -12.36 -3.45 -55.78
N ASP A 380 -11.42 -4.39 -55.62
CA ASP A 380 -11.63 -5.79 -56.03
C ASP A 380 -12.73 -6.47 -55.22
N ASN A 381 -12.80 -6.19 -53.90
CA ASN A 381 -13.90 -6.67 -53.07
C ASN A 381 -15.26 -6.10 -53.50
N ALA A 382 -15.31 -4.78 -53.76
CA ALA A 382 -16.50 -4.12 -54.27
C ALA A 382 -16.96 -4.73 -55.61
N ARG A 383 -16.02 -5.00 -56.54
CA ARG A 383 -16.28 -5.69 -57.81
C ARG A 383 -16.88 -7.08 -57.60
N LYS A 384 -16.31 -7.88 -56.70
CA LYS A 384 -16.78 -9.23 -56.38
C LYS A 384 -18.15 -9.26 -55.68
N ALA A 385 -18.51 -8.18 -54.98
CA ALA A 385 -19.79 -8.05 -54.31
C ALA A 385 -20.91 -7.54 -55.24
N SER A 386 -20.54 -6.81 -56.30
CA SER A 386 -21.48 -6.18 -57.24
C SER A 386 -22.00 -7.16 -58.31
N GLU A 387 -23.18 -6.92 -58.81
CA GLU A 387 -23.75 -7.60 -59.96
C GLU A 387 -23.40 -6.87 -61.28
N ASN A 388 -23.47 -7.58 -62.44
CA ASN A 388 -23.24 -7.01 -63.77
C ASN A 388 -24.17 -5.80 -64.00
N GLY A 389 -23.64 -4.74 -64.57
CA GLY A 389 -24.37 -3.46 -64.76
C GLY A 389 -24.37 -2.56 -63.54
N GLY A 390 -23.75 -2.99 -62.43
CA GLY A 390 -23.69 -2.24 -61.17
C GLY A 390 -22.72 -1.04 -61.24
N LYS A 391 -22.70 -0.32 -60.13
CA LYS A 391 -21.88 0.90 -59.94
C LYS A 391 -21.02 0.79 -58.72
N ILE A 392 -19.76 1.30 -58.77
CA ILE A 392 -18.87 1.48 -57.66
C ILE A 392 -18.52 2.96 -57.58
N ILE A 393 -18.51 3.53 -56.36
CA ILE A 393 -18.15 4.94 -56.13
C ILE A 393 -16.87 4.99 -55.27
N LEU A 394 -15.84 5.62 -55.85
CA LEU A 394 -14.59 5.93 -55.11
C LEU A 394 -14.58 7.41 -54.80
N ARG A 395 -14.59 7.73 -53.49
CA ARG A 395 -14.57 9.12 -53.02
C ARG A 395 -13.36 9.40 -52.14
N GLY A 396 -12.82 10.64 -52.25
CA GLY A 396 -11.82 11.21 -51.36
C GLY A 396 -12.24 12.59 -50.92
N VAL A 397 -12.49 12.79 -49.64
CA VAL A 397 -13.03 14.02 -49.07
C VAL A 397 -12.13 14.53 -47.93
N VAL A 398 -11.98 15.87 -47.83
CA VAL A 398 -11.29 16.52 -46.70
C VAL A 398 -12.25 16.69 -45.55
N GLU A 399 -11.91 16.12 -44.41
CA GLU A 399 -12.65 16.20 -43.14
C GLU A 399 -11.72 16.79 -42.05
N GLY A 400 -11.69 18.12 -41.93
CA GLY A 400 -10.83 18.80 -40.96
C GLY A 400 -9.34 18.54 -41.17
N ASP A 401 -8.70 17.89 -40.22
CA ASP A 401 -7.29 17.48 -40.25
C ASP A 401 -7.05 16.10 -40.89
N ARG A 402 -8.12 15.43 -41.35
CA ARG A 402 -8.08 14.13 -41.97
C ARG A 402 -8.56 14.19 -43.42
N TYR A 403 -8.15 13.18 -44.17
CA TYR A 403 -8.63 12.93 -45.53
C TYR A 403 -9.31 11.55 -45.54
N ARG A 404 -10.65 11.50 -45.74
CA ARG A 404 -11.41 10.29 -45.76
C ARG A 404 -11.45 9.74 -47.21
N ILE A 405 -11.12 8.47 -47.36
CA ILE A 405 -11.28 7.71 -48.60
C ILE A 405 -12.39 6.69 -48.38
N SER A 406 -13.35 6.62 -49.25
CA SER A 406 -14.45 5.66 -49.16
C SER A 406 -14.70 4.99 -50.52
N ILE A 407 -14.97 3.71 -50.47
CA ILE A 407 -15.40 2.87 -51.61
C ILE A 407 -16.80 2.34 -51.29
N GLN A 408 -17.75 2.63 -52.15
CA GLN A 408 -19.14 2.20 -52.03
C GLN A 408 -19.50 1.30 -53.20
N ASP A 409 -19.99 0.11 -52.91
CA ASP A 409 -20.68 -0.79 -53.85
C ASP A 409 -22.19 -0.82 -53.54
N PHE A 410 -22.97 -1.28 -54.49
CA PHE A 410 -24.40 -1.51 -54.37
C PHE A 410 -24.73 -3.00 -54.60
N GLY A 411 -23.83 -3.84 -54.11
CA GLY A 411 -23.93 -5.29 -54.25
C GLY A 411 -24.74 -5.93 -53.10
N ARG A 412 -24.40 -7.17 -52.82
CA ARG A 412 -25.13 -8.03 -51.88
C ARG A 412 -25.11 -7.58 -50.42
N GLY A 413 -24.18 -6.69 -50.02
CA GLY A 413 -23.99 -6.31 -48.64
C GLY A 413 -23.41 -7.42 -47.76
N ILE A 414 -23.26 -7.12 -46.47
CA ILE A 414 -22.66 -7.98 -45.45
C ILE A 414 -23.61 -8.04 -44.25
N PRO A 415 -23.94 -9.24 -43.73
CA PRO A 415 -24.72 -9.37 -42.50
C PRO A 415 -24.06 -8.70 -41.33
N PRO A 416 -24.80 -8.03 -40.41
CA PRO A 416 -24.22 -7.29 -39.26
C PRO A 416 -23.35 -8.16 -38.36
N GLU A 417 -23.71 -9.42 -38.14
CA GLU A 417 -22.99 -10.40 -37.33
C GLU A 417 -21.60 -10.73 -37.85
N GLU A 418 -21.39 -10.56 -39.16
CA GLU A 418 -20.16 -10.90 -39.87
C GLU A 418 -19.15 -9.71 -39.87
N LEU A 419 -19.64 -8.48 -39.70
CA LEU A 419 -18.82 -7.26 -39.81
C LEU A 419 -17.60 -7.22 -38.90
N SER A 420 -17.69 -7.86 -37.74
CA SER A 420 -16.57 -7.91 -36.77
C SER A 420 -15.44 -8.86 -37.21
N ARG A 421 -15.73 -9.79 -38.14
CA ARG A 421 -14.81 -10.86 -38.51
C ARG A 421 -14.25 -10.75 -39.92
N ILE A 422 -14.87 -9.96 -40.79
CA ILE A 422 -14.48 -9.88 -42.23
C ILE A 422 -13.04 -9.38 -42.45
N THR A 423 -12.41 -8.78 -41.45
CA THR A 423 -11.00 -8.37 -41.49
C THR A 423 -10.05 -9.44 -40.94
N GLU A 424 -10.58 -10.56 -40.44
CA GLU A 424 -9.74 -11.69 -40.03
C GLU A 424 -9.15 -12.36 -41.26
N ALA A 425 -7.89 -12.80 -41.21
CA ALA A 425 -7.25 -13.49 -42.30
C ALA A 425 -7.94 -14.83 -42.59
N PHE A 426 -8.16 -15.14 -43.84
CA PHE A 426 -8.87 -16.34 -44.38
C PHE A 426 -10.36 -16.40 -44.01
N TYR A 427 -10.93 -15.33 -43.43
CA TYR A 427 -12.36 -15.30 -43.17
C TYR A 427 -13.16 -15.00 -44.44
N MET A 428 -14.24 -15.75 -44.65
CA MET A 428 -15.13 -15.61 -45.76
C MET A 428 -16.56 -15.88 -45.32
N VAL A 429 -17.47 -14.94 -45.58
CA VAL A 429 -18.91 -15.06 -45.28
C VAL A 429 -19.54 -16.25 -46.04
N ASP A 430 -19.16 -16.46 -47.30
CA ASP A 430 -19.59 -17.57 -48.13
C ASP A 430 -18.36 -18.24 -48.78
N LYS A 431 -17.95 -19.39 -48.24
CA LYS A 431 -16.78 -20.15 -48.71
C LYS A 431 -16.95 -20.74 -50.11
N SER A 432 -18.18 -21.10 -50.51
CA SER A 432 -18.46 -21.75 -51.80
C SER A 432 -18.28 -20.75 -52.94
N ARG A 433 -18.85 -19.58 -52.81
CA ARG A 433 -18.81 -18.51 -53.81
C ARG A 433 -17.45 -17.82 -53.88
N ALA A 434 -16.82 -17.65 -52.72
CA ALA A 434 -15.48 -17.08 -52.67
C ALA A 434 -14.44 -17.95 -53.40
N ARG A 435 -14.56 -19.27 -53.33
CA ARG A 435 -13.72 -20.19 -54.10
C ARG A 435 -13.94 -20.04 -55.60
N ALA A 436 -15.18 -19.91 -56.06
CA ALA A 436 -15.50 -19.67 -57.48
C ALA A 436 -14.90 -18.34 -58.00
N GLN A 437 -14.76 -17.36 -57.14
CA GLN A 437 -14.17 -16.05 -57.45
C GLN A 437 -12.67 -15.94 -57.11
N HIS A 438 -11.99 -17.06 -56.86
CA HIS A 438 -10.54 -17.12 -56.48
C HIS A 438 -10.16 -16.26 -55.29
N GLY A 439 -11.08 -16.06 -54.34
CA GLY A 439 -10.85 -15.31 -53.13
C GLY A 439 -10.22 -16.17 -52.00
N ALA A 440 -9.11 -15.78 -51.45
CA ALA A 440 -8.44 -16.48 -50.34
C ALA A 440 -8.73 -15.87 -48.93
N GLY A 441 -9.62 -14.88 -48.85
CA GLY A 441 -9.92 -14.21 -47.57
C GLY A 441 -8.79 -13.35 -46.99
N LEU A 442 -7.75 -13.05 -47.79
CA LEU A 442 -6.60 -12.25 -47.33
C LEU A 442 -6.69 -10.75 -47.69
N GLY A 443 -7.54 -10.37 -48.68
CA GLY A 443 -7.56 -9.00 -49.20
C GLY A 443 -7.99 -7.94 -48.18
N LEU A 444 -9.05 -8.20 -47.41
CA LEU A 444 -9.51 -7.28 -46.35
C LEU A 444 -8.58 -7.27 -45.14
N ALA A 445 -8.01 -8.41 -44.80
CA ALA A 445 -7.01 -8.49 -43.73
C ALA A 445 -5.75 -7.66 -44.08
N LEU A 446 -5.25 -7.75 -45.30
CA LEU A 446 -4.14 -6.95 -45.81
C LEU A 446 -4.51 -5.45 -45.85
N ALA A 447 -5.70 -5.11 -46.33
CA ALA A 447 -6.17 -3.73 -46.35
C ALA A 447 -6.29 -3.14 -44.93
N GLN A 448 -6.83 -3.90 -43.96
CA GLN A 448 -6.89 -3.49 -42.56
C GLN A 448 -5.49 -3.26 -41.95
N ARG A 449 -4.53 -4.14 -42.24
CA ARG A 449 -3.15 -3.99 -41.74
C ARG A 449 -2.48 -2.74 -42.29
N ILE A 450 -2.67 -2.46 -43.60
CA ILE A 450 -2.16 -1.24 -44.22
C ILE A 450 -2.83 0.00 -43.63
N ALA A 451 -4.15 -0.02 -43.40
CA ALA A 451 -4.85 1.11 -42.75
C ALA A 451 -4.31 1.38 -41.36
N VAL A 452 -4.06 0.35 -40.56
CA VAL A 452 -3.46 0.48 -39.21
C VAL A 452 -2.07 1.09 -39.26
N LEU A 453 -1.22 0.70 -40.22
CA LEU A 453 0.11 1.30 -40.42
C LEU A 453 0.05 2.80 -40.75
N HIS A 454 -1.07 3.25 -41.35
CA HIS A 454 -1.32 4.67 -41.64
C HIS A 454 -2.09 5.40 -40.53
N GLY A 455 -2.20 4.80 -39.33
CA GLY A 455 -2.88 5.38 -38.16
C GLY A 455 -4.41 5.45 -38.28
N SER A 456 -4.99 4.52 -39.01
CA SER A 456 -6.44 4.39 -39.24
C SER A 456 -6.88 2.93 -39.10
N GLY A 457 -8.20 2.69 -39.14
CA GLY A 457 -8.80 1.38 -39.30
C GLY A 457 -9.81 1.43 -40.48
N LEU A 458 -10.23 0.29 -40.95
CA LEU A 458 -11.34 0.22 -41.89
C LEU A 458 -12.67 0.34 -41.17
N GLU A 459 -13.51 1.25 -41.62
CA GLU A 459 -14.89 1.42 -41.16
C GLU A 459 -15.85 0.86 -42.20
N PHE A 460 -16.81 0.06 -41.74
CA PHE A 460 -17.78 -0.61 -42.63
C PHE A 460 -19.19 -0.13 -42.32
N GLN A 461 -19.91 0.23 -43.39
CA GLN A 461 -21.35 0.46 -43.34
C GLN A 461 -21.99 -0.44 -44.42
N SER A 462 -22.75 -1.43 -43.98
CA SER A 462 -23.32 -2.42 -44.91
C SER A 462 -24.74 -2.78 -44.51
N VAL A 463 -25.58 -2.94 -45.51
CA VAL A 463 -26.93 -3.46 -45.37
C VAL A 463 -27.10 -4.58 -46.37
N LEU A 464 -27.55 -5.73 -45.89
CA LEU A 464 -27.75 -6.91 -46.74
C LEU A 464 -28.72 -6.59 -47.91
N GLY A 465 -28.32 -6.88 -49.15
CA GLY A 465 -29.06 -6.59 -50.35
C GLY A 465 -29.00 -5.12 -50.85
N GLN A 466 -28.30 -4.21 -50.14
CA GLN A 466 -28.19 -2.78 -50.55
C GLN A 466 -26.76 -2.36 -50.86
N GLY A 467 -25.76 -3.15 -50.46
CA GLY A 467 -24.35 -2.88 -50.71
C GLY A 467 -23.56 -2.53 -49.48
N THR A 468 -22.30 -2.16 -49.70
CA THR A 468 -21.33 -1.87 -48.64
C THR A 468 -20.56 -0.56 -48.95
N THR A 469 -20.34 0.22 -47.92
CA THR A 469 -19.38 1.33 -47.94
C THR A 469 -18.24 0.99 -47.00
N VAL A 470 -17.01 0.96 -47.50
CA VAL A 470 -15.78 0.81 -46.72
C VAL A 470 -15.05 2.13 -46.78
N SER A 471 -14.63 2.64 -45.59
CA SER A 471 -13.88 3.88 -45.50
C SER A 471 -12.71 3.79 -44.54
N PHE A 472 -11.73 4.65 -44.75
CA PHE A 472 -10.59 4.88 -43.84
C PHE A 472 -10.11 6.33 -43.95
N THR A 473 -9.30 6.77 -42.99
CA THR A 473 -8.85 8.15 -42.94
C THR A 473 -7.33 8.25 -42.93
N LEU A 474 -6.77 9.26 -43.58
CA LEU A 474 -5.36 9.57 -43.57
C LEU A 474 -5.12 10.93 -42.94
N LYS A 475 -3.98 11.12 -42.28
CA LYS A 475 -3.58 12.40 -41.71
C LYS A 475 -3.28 13.40 -42.83
N ARG A 476 -4.01 14.53 -42.84
CA ARG A 476 -3.83 15.61 -43.81
C ARG A 476 -2.66 16.50 -43.42
N ILE A 477 -1.87 16.94 -44.39
CA ILE A 477 -0.84 17.95 -44.23
C ILE A 477 -1.45 19.30 -44.61
N PRO A 478 -1.53 20.28 -43.68
CA PRO A 478 -2.03 21.64 -43.98
C PRO A 478 -1.14 22.36 -44.98
N LYS A 479 -1.74 23.17 -45.88
CA LYS A 479 -1.01 23.95 -46.91
C LYS A 479 0.07 24.89 -46.34
N GLN A 480 -0.04 25.35 -45.11
CA GLN A 480 0.95 26.25 -44.49
C GLN A 480 2.31 25.66 -44.17
N LYS A 481 2.44 24.33 -44.10
CA LYS A 481 3.74 23.64 -43.92
C LYS A 481 4.51 23.43 -45.24
N GLU A 482 3.94 23.76 -46.37
CA GLU A 482 4.61 23.59 -47.70
C GLU A 482 5.74 24.63 -47.92
N LEU A 483 5.56 25.85 -47.40
CA LEU A 483 6.51 26.96 -47.63
C LEU A 483 7.83 26.84 -46.80
N GLN A 484 7.83 26.03 -45.76
CA GLN A 484 9.06 25.89 -44.93
C GLN A 484 9.97 24.73 -45.36
N ASN A 485 9.49 23.79 -46.15
CA ASN A 485 10.34 22.67 -46.66
C ASN A 485 10.95 22.87 -48.05
N GLU A 486 10.50 23.89 -48.79
CA GLU A 486 11.15 24.27 -50.09
C GLU A 486 12.34 25.24 -49.92
N GLU A 487 12.49 25.89 -48.77
CA GLU A 487 13.64 26.76 -48.46
C GLU A 487 14.82 26.03 -47.81
N THR A 488 14.76 24.70 -47.65
CA THR A 488 15.83 23.90 -46.97
C THR A 488 16.40 22.77 -47.86
N VAL A 489 16.33 22.89 -49.18
CA VAL A 489 17.01 22.00 -50.13
C VAL A 489 17.98 22.78 -51.02
#